data_6d853d17c3c94c4d84a5d6d520dd5cda
#
_entry.id   6d853d17c3c94c4d84a5d6d520dd5cda
#
_cell.length_a   1.000
_cell.length_b   1.000
_cell.length_c   1.000
_cell.angle_alpha   90.00
_cell.angle_beta   90.00
_cell.angle_gamma   90.00
#
_symmetry.space_group_name_H-M   'P 1'
#
loop_
_entity.id
_entity.type
_entity.pdbx_description
1 polymer ?
#
loop_
_entity_poly.entity_id
_entity_poly.type
_entity_poly.pdbx_seq_one_letter_code
_entity_poly.pdbx_strand_id
1 'polypeptide(L)'
;MKRIISCTLLLFTLSFFIGSKSVIYGQNLIDFSFEKTGPNHSVLVLPEWHPVIKELQQLDSLPAGMVLGFDGDTLESGDKVGVFYLDNHENYKCAGSLEWKSNDFNMLPVWGQYPPGADNGMEIGERMIWMAQKKDDSIYQIEATYQKPIMAIYLKDGASAVLGMKLSKLNDLKPKSSLKK
;
A
#
# COMPACT_ATOMS: atom_id res chain seq x y z
N MET A 1 -47.77 -69.52 -16.77
CA MET A 1 -47.15 -68.22 -17.22
C MET A 1 -47.14 -67.29 -16.02
N LYS A 2 -45.99 -67.14 -15.32
CA LYS A 2 -45.78 -66.15 -14.25
C LYS A 2 -44.79 -65.14 -14.67
N ARG A 3 -45.22 -63.88 -14.81
CA ARG A 3 -44.37 -62.73 -15.11
C ARG A 3 -43.68 -62.26 -13.87
N ILE A 4 -42.33 -62.25 -13.85
CA ILE A 4 -41.49 -61.70 -12.80
C ILE A 4 -41.31 -60.27 -13.12
N ILE A 5 -41.81 -59.35 -12.29
CA ILE A 5 -41.58 -57.92 -12.39
C ILE A 5 -40.30 -57.66 -11.63
N SER A 6 -39.24 -57.30 -12.36
CA SER A 6 -37.96 -56.85 -11.78
C SER A 6 -38.09 -55.40 -11.30
N CYS A 7 -38.02 -55.20 -10.01
CA CYS A 7 -38.04 -53.86 -9.42
C CYS A 7 -36.60 -53.35 -9.34
N THR A 8 -36.22 -52.50 -10.28
CA THR A 8 -34.90 -51.85 -10.29
C THR A 8 -34.91 -50.68 -9.31
N LEU A 9 -34.24 -50.89 -8.18
CA LEU A 9 -34.06 -49.89 -7.13
C LEU A 9 -33.04 -48.84 -7.61
N LEU A 10 -33.53 -47.68 -7.97
CA LEU A 10 -32.70 -46.53 -8.38
C LEU A 10 -32.18 -45.83 -7.12
N LEU A 11 -30.94 -46.12 -6.74
CA LEU A 11 -30.23 -45.41 -5.67
C LEU A 11 -29.84 -44.01 -6.17
N PHE A 12 -30.60 -43.04 -5.76
CA PHE A 12 -30.22 -41.62 -5.88
C PHE A 12 -29.16 -41.32 -4.81
N THR A 13 -27.90 -41.31 -5.20
CA THR A 13 -26.83 -40.76 -4.39
C THR A 13 -26.90 -39.22 -4.44
N LEU A 14 -27.48 -38.64 -3.40
CA LEU A 14 -27.51 -37.20 -3.17
C LEU A 14 -26.11 -36.77 -2.77
N SER A 15 -25.28 -36.37 -3.73
CA SER A 15 -23.98 -35.74 -3.49
C SER A 15 -24.23 -34.37 -2.86
N PHE A 16 -24.10 -34.30 -1.54
CA PHE A 16 -23.99 -33.02 -0.82
C PHE A 16 -22.70 -32.37 -1.24
N PHE A 17 -22.77 -31.49 -2.22
CA PHE A 17 -21.73 -30.46 -2.45
C PHE A 17 -21.80 -29.53 -1.24
N ILE A 18 -20.95 -29.77 -0.24
CA ILE A 18 -20.61 -28.78 0.75
C ILE A 18 -19.78 -27.73 0.00
N GLY A 19 -20.47 -26.75 -0.58
CA GLY A 19 -19.85 -25.56 -1.10
C GLY A 19 -19.14 -24.87 0.05
N SER A 20 -17.85 -25.09 0.19
CA SER A 20 -16.98 -24.20 0.97
C SER A 20 -17.19 -22.81 0.38
N LYS A 21 -17.96 -21.98 1.08
CA LYS A 21 -17.98 -20.54 0.86
C LYS A 21 -16.58 -20.06 1.18
N SER A 22 -15.70 -20.05 0.18
CA SER A 22 -14.55 -19.19 0.22
C SER A 22 -15.11 -17.78 0.34
N VAL A 23 -15.01 -17.23 1.54
CA VAL A 23 -15.21 -15.81 1.78
C VAL A 23 -14.07 -15.14 1.02
N ILE A 24 -14.35 -14.80 -0.23
CA ILE A 24 -13.50 -13.88 -0.99
C ILE A 24 -13.72 -12.54 -0.29
N TYR A 25 -12.88 -12.25 0.70
CA TYR A 25 -12.65 -10.86 1.08
C TYR A 25 -12.23 -10.20 -0.22
N GLY A 26 -13.08 -9.28 -0.71
CA GLY A 26 -12.78 -8.54 -1.92
C GLY A 26 -11.39 -7.96 -1.77
N GLN A 27 -10.43 -8.53 -2.48
CA GLN A 27 -9.17 -7.87 -2.74
C GLN A 27 -9.57 -6.69 -3.60
N ASN A 28 -9.79 -5.53 -2.98
CA ASN A 28 -9.76 -4.29 -3.71
C ASN A 28 -8.38 -4.25 -4.35
N LEU A 29 -8.35 -4.49 -5.65
CA LEU A 29 -7.12 -4.49 -6.42
C LEU A 29 -6.46 -3.12 -6.18
N ILE A 30 -5.31 -3.11 -5.53
CA ILE A 30 -4.57 -1.87 -5.31
C ILE A 30 -4.03 -1.43 -6.66
N ASP A 31 -4.59 -0.34 -7.19
CA ASP A 31 -4.18 0.23 -8.46
C ASP A 31 -3.19 1.37 -8.24
N PHE A 32 -2.02 1.27 -8.85
CA PHE A 32 -0.95 2.26 -8.80
C PHE A 32 -1.08 3.33 -9.91
N SER A 33 -2.16 3.32 -10.69
CA SER A 33 -2.46 4.41 -11.61
C SER A 33 -2.94 5.65 -10.85
N PHE A 34 -2.61 6.83 -11.36
CA PHE A 34 -2.98 8.11 -10.75
C PHE A 34 -3.24 9.18 -11.80
N GLU A 35 -3.99 10.20 -11.42
CA GLU A 35 -4.25 11.39 -12.22
C GLU A 35 -3.30 12.53 -11.84
N LYS A 36 -2.73 13.20 -12.85
CA LYS A 36 -1.92 14.40 -12.65
C LYS A 36 -2.82 15.62 -12.61
N THR A 37 -3.22 16.01 -11.42
CA THR A 37 -4.28 17.01 -11.23
C THR A 37 -3.81 18.46 -11.26
N GLY A 38 -2.57 18.75 -10.90
CA GLY A 38 -2.01 20.11 -10.91
C GLY A 38 -1.16 20.39 -9.68
N PRO A 39 -1.73 20.67 -8.49
CA PRO A 39 -0.92 20.88 -7.30
C PRO A 39 -0.27 19.57 -6.87
N ASN A 40 1.02 19.61 -6.52
CA ASN A 40 1.72 18.41 -6.09
C ASN A 40 2.57 18.67 -4.84
N HIS A 41 2.99 17.58 -4.23
CA HIS A 41 3.93 17.51 -3.13
C HIS A 41 5.07 16.59 -3.57
N SER A 42 6.30 17.06 -3.55
CA SER A 42 7.45 16.23 -3.92
C SER A 42 7.97 15.46 -2.74
N VAL A 43 8.01 14.13 -2.82
CA VAL A 43 8.59 13.29 -1.79
C VAL A 43 9.89 12.68 -2.30
N LEU A 44 10.98 12.97 -1.61
CA LEU A 44 12.30 12.43 -1.88
C LEU A 44 12.59 11.29 -0.90
N VAL A 45 12.85 10.10 -1.41
CA VAL A 45 13.36 8.98 -0.59
C VAL A 45 14.87 8.99 -0.71
N LEU A 46 15.55 9.16 0.44
CA LEU A 46 17.01 9.22 0.50
C LEU A 46 17.60 7.81 0.42
N PRO A 47 18.58 7.57 -0.45
CA PRO A 47 19.30 6.30 -0.47
C PRO A 47 20.19 6.14 0.79
N GLU A 48 20.48 4.90 1.18
CA GLU A 48 21.26 4.59 2.39
C GLU A 48 22.68 5.21 2.41
N TRP A 49 23.26 5.44 1.23
CA TRP A 49 24.58 6.09 1.11
C TRP A 49 24.53 7.61 1.35
N HIS A 50 23.33 8.22 1.44
CA HIS A 50 23.20 9.66 1.60
C HIS A 50 23.86 10.15 2.90
N PRO A 51 24.62 11.25 2.90
CA PRO A 51 25.35 11.74 4.09
C PRO A 51 24.47 11.89 5.32
N VAL A 52 23.26 12.42 5.17
CA VAL A 52 22.30 12.59 6.28
C VAL A 52 21.96 11.23 6.92
N ILE A 53 21.75 10.18 6.12
CA ILE A 53 21.48 8.82 6.65
C ILE A 53 22.69 8.32 7.41
N LYS A 54 23.89 8.47 6.85
CA LYS A 54 25.14 8.05 7.50
C LYS A 54 25.43 8.77 8.79
N GLU A 55 25.18 10.08 8.86
CA GLU A 55 25.31 10.85 10.09
C GLU A 55 24.32 10.36 11.16
N LEU A 56 23.06 10.11 10.80
CA LEU A 56 22.07 9.59 11.72
C LEU A 56 22.42 8.18 12.23
N GLN A 57 23.00 7.33 11.37
CA GLN A 57 23.46 5.99 11.76
C GLN A 57 24.61 5.99 12.77
N GLN A 58 25.35 7.09 12.90
CA GLN A 58 26.44 7.25 13.87
C GLN A 58 25.98 7.74 15.25
N LEU A 59 24.70 8.09 15.40
CA LEU A 59 24.16 8.48 16.69
C LEU A 59 24.07 7.27 17.62
N ASP A 60 24.45 7.44 18.90
CA ASP A 60 24.38 6.38 19.92
C ASP A 60 22.95 5.88 20.15
N SER A 61 21.95 6.72 19.86
CA SER A 61 20.54 6.34 19.92
C SER A 61 19.72 7.12 18.90
N LEU A 62 18.88 6.40 18.15
CA LEU A 62 17.84 7.00 17.32
C LEU A 62 16.56 7.22 18.12
N PRO A 63 15.74 8.24 17.79
CA PRO A 63 14.40 8.37 18.35
C PRO A 63 13.61 7.06 18.21
N ALA A 64 12.81 6.73 19.21
CA ALA A 64 12.00 5.52 19.22
C ALA A 64 11.12 5.44 17.96
N GLY A 65 11.18 4.29 17.25
CA GLY A 65 10.43 4.05 16.02
C GLY A 65 11.02 4.67 14.75
N MET A 66 12.20 5.33 14.83
CA MET A 66 12.89 5.80 13.63
C MET A 66 13.57 4.63 12.92
N VAL A 67 13.25 4.46 11.65
CA VAL A 67 13.90 3.52 10.72
C VAL A 67 14.77 4.31 9.76
N LEU A 68 15.99 3.86 9.53
CA LEU A 68 16.90 4.39 8.51
C LEU A 68 17.15 3.31 7.46
N GLY A 69 17.02 3.66 6.19
CA GLY A 69 17.08 2.68 5.11
C GLY A 69 15.87 1.76 5.10
N PHE A 70 16.08 0.45 4.99
CA PHE A 70 15.00 -0.54 5.00
C PHE A 70 15.02 -1.40 6.28
N ASP A 71 13.83 -1.66 6.82
CA ASP A 71 13.62 -2.64 7.90
C ASP A 71 12.67 -3.73 7.39
N GLY A 72 13.10 -4.99 7.48
CA GLY A 72 12.38 -6.15 6.95
C GLY A 72 12.65 -6.39 5.47
N ASP A 73 11.58 -6.54 4.68
CA ASP A 73 11.69 -6.72 3.23
C ASP A 73 12.24 -5.45 2.55
N THR A 74 13.02 -5.65 1.48
CA THR A 74 13.63 -4.56 0.72
C THR A 74 12.92 -4.36 -0.62
N LEU A 75 13.03 -3.16 -1.18
CA LEU A 75 12.60 -2.86 -2.54
C LEU A 75 13.73 -3.11 -3.53
N GLU A 76 13.38 -3.71 -4.65
CA GLU A 76 14.28 -3.94 -5.77
C GLU A 76 13.94 -3.03 -6.95
N SER A 77 14.94 -2.73 -7.78
CA SER A 77 14.68 -1.96 -9.02
C SER A 77 13.61 -2.65 -9.86
N GLY A 78 12.57 -1.88 -10.24
CA GLY A 78 11.41 -2.35 -10.97
C GLY A 78 10.19 -2.69 -10.10
N ASP A 79 10.31 -2.71 -8.77
CA ASP A 79 9.14 -2.69 -7.89
C ASP A 79 8.43 -1.35 -8.02
N LYS A 80 7.12 -1.30 -7.82
CA LYS A 80 6.36 -0.05 -7.82
C LYS A 80 6.17 0.44 -6.39
N VAL A 81 6.34 1.74 -6.19
CA VAL A 81 6.06 2.41 -4.91
C VAL A 81 5.08 3.53 -5.16
N GLY A 82 4.08 3.66 -4.30
CA GLY A 82 3.07 4.71 -4.43
C GLY A 82 2.62 5.28 -3.10
N VAL A 83 2.11 6.50 -3.18
CA VAL A 83 1.38 7.17 -2.09
C VAL A 83 -0.10 7.14 -2.42
N PHE A 84 -0.89 6.78 -1.42
CA PHE A 84 -2.33 6.58 -1.52
C PHE A 84 -3.06 7.47 -0.51
N TYR A 85 -4.31 7.72 -0.80
CA TYR A 85 -5.31 8.33 0.09
C TYR A 85 -6.56 7.46 0.11
N LEU A 86 -7.49 7.76 1.01
CA LEU A 86 -8.81 7.11 1.02
C LEU A 86 -9.82 8.04 0.35
N ASP A 87 -10.51 7.54 -0.66
CA ASP A 87 -11.64 8.25 -1.26
C ASP A 87 -12.84 8.34 -0.31
N ASN A 88 -13.89 9.05 -0.71
CA ASN A 88 -15.11 9.21 0.08
C ASN A 88 -15.85 7.88 0.38
N HIS A 89 -15.44 6.78 -0.25
CA HIS A 89 -15.98 5.43 -0.04
C HIS A 89 -14.99 4.52 0.70
N GLU A 90 -13.92 5.10 1.29
CA GLU A 90 -12.86 4.38 2.00
C GLU A 90 -12.05 3.40 1.11
N ASN A 91 -12.02 3.63 -0.22
CA ASN A 91 -11.16 2.89 -1.11
C ASN A 91 -9.80 3.56 -1.24
N TYR A 92 -8.75 2.75 -1.36
CA TYR A 92 -7.43 3.27 -1.66
C TYR A 92 -7.34 3.77 -3.09
N LYS A 93 -6.94 5.03 -3.23
CA LYS A 93 -6.65 5.70 -4.51
C LYS A 93 -5.21 6.15 -4.53
N CYS A 94 -4.53 5.91 -5.65
CA CYS A 94 -3.15 6.33 -5.83
C CYS A 94 -3.10 7.83 -6.14
N ALA A 95 -2.30 8.56 -5.36
CA ALA A 95 -2.02 9.99 -5.60
C ALA A 95 -0.71 10.21 -6.35
N GLY A 96 0.12 9.18 -6.45
CA GLY A 96 1.37 9.20 -7.19
C GLY A 96 2.13 7.91 -7.01
N SER A 97 2.81 7.46 -8.06
CA SER A 97 3.63 6.25 -8.03
C SER A 97 4.89 6.41 -8.88
N LEU A 98 5.88 5.58 -8.60
CA LEU A 98 7.09 5.45 -9.40
C LEU A 98 7.54 3.98 -9.45
N GLU A 99 8.38 3.68 -10.42
CA GLU A 99 9.17 2.46 -10.45
C GLU A 99 10.43 2.68 -9.63
N TRP A 100 10.65 1.79 -8.64
CA TRP A 100 11.76 1.92 -7.68
C TRP A 100 13.11 1.72 -8.37
N LYS A 101 14.05 2.55 -7.99
CA LYS A 101 15.46 2.43 -8.40
C LYS A 101 16.31 2.20 -7.15
N SER A 102 16.86 0.98 -7.04
CA SER A 102 17.78 0.66 -5.93
C SER A 102 19.04 1.52 -5.98
N ASN A 103 19.49 1.97 -4.82
CA ASN A 103 20.71 2.78 -4.67
C ASN A 103 20.71 4.15 -5.38
N ASP A 104 19.54 4.65 -5.76
CA ASP A 104 19.39 5.95 -6.40
C ASP A 104 18.39 6.83 -5.60
N PHE A 105 18.34 8.11 -5.95
CA PHE A 105 17.29 8.99 -5.46
C PHE A 105 15.97 8.63 -6.11
N ASN A 106 14.96 8.40 -5.28
CA ASN A 106 13.60 8.16 -5.74
C ASN A 106 12.75 9.39 -5.39
N MET A 107 12.35 10.15 -6.40
CA MET A 107 11.50 11.33 -6.23
C MET A 107 10.09 11.02 -6.72
N LEU A 108 9.14 11.07 -5.81
CA LEU A 108 7.74 10.77 -6.05
C LEU A 108 6.90 12.06 -6.00
N PRO A 109 6.31 12.50 -7.11
CA PRO A 109 5.29 13.54 -7.09
C PRO A 109 3.97 12.95 -6.58
N VAL A 110 3.42 13.54 -5.53
CA VAL A 110 2.13 13.19 -4.95
C VAL A 110 1.14 14.30 -5.29
N TRP A 111 0.06 13.96 -5.98
CA TRP A 111 -0.90 14.91 -6.54
C TRP A 111 -2.05 15.16 -5.58
N GLY A 112 -2.38 16.44 -5.41
CA GLY A 112 -3.54 16.88 -4.63
C GLY A 112 -4.79 16.97 -5.48
N GLN A 113 -5.94 17.07 -4.83
CA GLN A 113 -7.22 17.24 -5.52
C GLN A 113 -7.28 18.57 -6.28
N TYR A 114 -7.86 18.51 -7.49
CA TYR A 114 -8.12 19.70 -8.29
C TYR A 114 -9.32 19.48 -9.27
N PRO A 115 -10.33 20.37 -9.26
CA PRO A 115 -10.49 21.47 -8.30
C PRO A 115 -10.68 20.98 -6.85
N PRO A 116 -10.57 21.85 -5.84
CA PRO A 116 -10.82 21.47 -4.46
C PRO A 116 -12.16 20.75 -4.29
N GLY A 117 -12.17 19.61 -3.59
CA GLY A 117 -13.36 18.76 -3.40
C GLY A 117 -13.62 17.75 -4.52
N ALA A 118 -12.71 17.60 -5.50
CA ALA A 118 -12.90 16.74 -6.67
C ALA A 118 -12.65 15.23 -6.42
N ASP A 119 -12.23 14.81 -5.24
CA ASP A 119 -11.90 13.41 -4.90
C ASP A 119 -11.00 12.69 -5.93
N ASN A 120 -10.09 13.45 -6.56
CA ASN A 120 -9.15 12.95 -7.57
C ASN A 120 -7.67 13.13 -7.18
N GLY A 121 -7.40 13.31 -5.89
CA GLY A 121 -6.09 13.50 -5.30
C GLY A 121 -6.17 13.79 -3.81
N MET A 122 -5.03 13.99 -3.17
CA MET A 122 -4.95 14.21 -1.72
C MET A 122 -5.48 15.57 -1.29
N GLU A 123 -6.11 15.63 -0.13
CA GLU A 123 -6.45 16.87 0.55
C GLU A 123 -5.26 17.45 1.32
N ILE A 124 -5.22 18.77 1.46
CA ILE A 124 -4.18 19.43 2.28
C ILE A 124 -4.33 18.99 3.74
N GLY A 125 -3.23 18.51 4.32
CA GLY A 125 -3.19 17.98 5.69
C GLY A 125 -3.50 16.48 5.78
N GLU A 126 -3.88 15.84 4.69
CA GLU A 126 -4.13 14.41 4.65
C GLU A 126 -2.83 13.61 4.80
N ARG A 127 -2.89 12.50 5.54
CA ARG A 127 -1.72 11.65 5.77
C ARG A 127 -1.44 10.77 4.56
N MET A 128 -0.20 10.78 4.10
CA MET A 128 0.26 9.91 3.03
C MET A 128 0.30 8.45 3.47
N ILE A 129 -0.41 7.58 2.75
CA ILE A 129 -0.42 6.12 2.94
C ILE A 129 0.51 5.52 1.88
N TRP A 130 1.53 4.79 2.31
CA TRP A 130 2.50 4.23 1.39
C TRP A 130 2.26 2.75 1.14
N MET A 131 2.36 2.36 -0.13
CA MET A 131 2.31 0.95 -0.54
C MET A 131 3.36 0.65 -1.58
N ALA A 132 3.75 -0.62 -1.64
CA ALA A 132 4.59 -1.14 -2.72
C ALA A 132 3.94 -2.36 -3.37
N GLN A 133 4.18 -2.53 -4.66
CA GLN A 133 3.91 -3.74 -5.41
C GLN A 133 5.24 -4.31 -5.88
N LYS A 134 5.54 -5.53 -5.46
CA LYS A 134 6.69 -6.28 -5.94
C LYS A 134 6.46 -6.79 -7.37
N LYS A 135 7.53 -7.23 -8.03
CA LYS A 135 7.46 -7.85 -9.36
C LYS A 135 6.60 -9.12 -9.42
N ASP A 136 6.38 -9.78 -8.29
CA ASP A 136 5.51 -10.95 -8.16
C ASP A 136 4.06 -10.58 -7.83
N ASP A 137 3.68 -9.32 -8.01
CA ASP A 137 2.38 -8.73 -7.69
C ASP A 137 2.01 -8.73 -6.21
N SER A 138 2.90 -9.13 -5.31
CA SER A 138 2.64 -9.03 -3.88
C SER A 138 2.61 -7.56 -3.42
N ILE A 139 1.62 -7.23 -2.58
CA ILE A 139 1.41 -5.87 -2.07
C ILE A 139 1.91 -5.76 -0.63
N TYR A 140 2.62 -4.69 -0.37
CA TYR A 140 3.16 -4.33 0.94
C TYR A 140 2.64 -2.96 1.35
N GLN A 141 2.30 -2.83 2.62
CA GLN A 141 2.18 -1.52 3.26
C GLN A 141 3.57 -1.08 3.72
N ILE A 142 3.84 0.22 3.58
CA ILE A 142 5.10 0.82 3.99
C ILE A 142 4.84 1.77 5.15
N GLU A 143 5.58 1.61 6.24
CA GLU A 143 5.71 2.62 7.28
C GLU A 143 6.93 3.48 6.96
N ALA A 144 6.69 4.72 6.52
CA ALA A 144 7.75 5.65 6.11
C ALA A 144 8.21 6.49 7.30
N THR A 145 9.53 6.58 7.51
CA THR A 145 10.16 7.47 8.48
C THR A 145 10.58 8.75 7.79
N TYR A 146 10.07 9.87 8.26
CA TYR A 146 10.36 11.19 7.72
C TYR A 146 11.38 11.95 8.58
N GLN A 147 12.11 12.88 7.95
CA GLN A 147 13.03 13.76 8.67
C GLN A 147 12.32 14.57 9.76
N LYS A 148 11.07 14.95 9.55
CA LYS A 148 10.20 15.60 10.54
C LYS A 148 8.79 15.01 10.45
N PRO A 149 8.09 14.77 11.58
CA PRO A 149 6.74 14.16 11.56
C PRO A 149 5.72 14.90 10.70
N ILE A 150 5.78 16.23 10.62
CA ILE A 150 4.89 17.05 9.79
C ILE A 150 5.03 16.75 8.28
N MET A 151 6.14 16.14 7.86
CA MET A 151 6.37 15.76 6.46
C MET A 151 5.58 14.53 6.03
N ALA A 152 4.87 13.85 6.94
CA ALA A 152 4.02 12.71 6.65
C ALA A 152 2.65 13.08 6.06
N ILE A 153 2.34 14.38 5.98
CA ILE A 153 1.08 14.90 5.44
C ILE A 153 1.29 15.59 4.08
N TYR A 154 0.24 15.54 3.25
CA TYR A 154 0.24 16.26 1.99
C TYR A 154 0.12 17.77 2.23
N LEU A 155 0.98 18.53 1.58
CA LEU A 155 0.94 19.98 1.55
C LEU A 155 1.05 20.43 0.08
N LYS A 156 0.15 21.30 -0.35
CA LYS A 156 0.23 21.89 -1.70
C LYS A 156 1.60 22.55 -1.92
N ASP A 157 2.24 22.18 -3.01
CA ASP A 157 3.59 22.67 -3.38
C ASP A 157 4.64 22.41 -2.28
N GLY A 158 4.40 21.38 -1.46
CA GLY A 158 5.27 20.96 -0.37
C GLY A 158 6.42 20.06 -0.82
N ALA A 159 7.32 19.78 0.12
CA ALA A 159 8.39 18.83 -0.06
C ALA A 159 8.61 18.00 1.22
N SER A 160 8.90 16.73 1.08
CA SER A 160 9.22 15.81 2.17
C SER A 160 10.45 14.98 1.86
N ALA A 161 11.17 14.59 2.91
CA ALA A 161 12.27 13.65 2.82
C ALA A 161 11.97 12.42 3.69
N VAL A 162 12.00 11.24 3.06
CA VAL A 162 11.88 9.94 3.72
C VAL A 162 13.28 9.40 3.98
N LEU A 163 13.55 9.03 5.22
CA LEU A 163 14.84 8.53 5.71
C LEU A 163 14.90 7.01 5.74
N GLY A 164 13.75 6.36 5.84
CA GLY A 164 13.65 4.91 5.88
C GLY A 164 12.23 4.40 5.69
N MET A 165 12.15 3.11 5.39
CA MET A 165 10.90 2.41 5.08
C MET A 165 10.91 1.04 5.75
N LYS A 166 9.81 0.72 6.43
CA LYS A 166 9.54 -0.61 6.95
C LYS A 166 8.40 -1.23 6.15
N LEU A 167 8.68 -2.37 5.50
CA LEU A 167 7.72 -3.07 4.68
C LEU A 167 7.02 -4.16 5.48
N SER A 168 5.71 -4.25 5.34
CA SER A 168 4.88 -5.33 5.93
C SER A 168 3.90 -5.84 4.87
N LYS A 169 3.86 -7.15 4.65
CA LYS A 169 2.97 -7.73 3.64
C LYS A 169 1.51 -7.43 3.98
N LEU A 170 0.74 -6.96 3.02
CA LEU A 170 -0.64 -6.48 3.27
C LEU A 170 -1.54 -7.57 3.86
N ASN A 171 -1.33 -8.86 3.49
CA ASN A 171 -2.09 -10.00 4.01
C ASN A 171 -1.83 -10.29 5.50
N ASP A 172 -0.71 -9.79 6.07
CA ASP A 172 -0.33 -9.99 7.46
C ASP A 172 -0.91 -8.91 8.37
N LEU A 173 -1.49 -7.87 7.78
CA LEU A 173 -2.12 -6.77 8.52
C LEU A 173 -3.53 -7.19 8.94
N LYS A 174 -3.72 -7.44 10.23
CA LYS A 174 -5.06 -7.52 10.81
C LYS A 174 -5.78 -6.19 10.52
N PRO A 175 -7.03 -6.21 10.03
CA PRO A 175 -7.78 -4.98 9.86
C PRO A 175 -7.78 -4.24 11.19
N LYS A 176 -7.19 -3.05 11.23
CA LYS A 176 -7.31 -2.16 12.37
C LYS A 176 -8.77 -1.73 12.45
N SER A 177 -9.58 -2.52 13.16
CA SER A 177 -10.88 -2.05 13.63
C SER A 177 -10.61 -0.87 14.57
N SER A 178 -11.10 0.29 14.17
CA SER A 178 -11.08 1.55 14.91
C SER A 178 -9.87 2.47 14.73
N LEU A 179 -9.84 3.19 13.62
CA LEU A 179 -9.55 4.62 13.71
C LEU A 179 -10.91 5.33 13.82
N LYS A 180 -11.56 5.24 14.98
CA LYS A 180 -12.63 6.17 15.33
C LYS A 180 -11.98 7.52 15.59
N LYS A 181 -12.50 8.52 14.87
CA LYS A 181 -12.26 9.96 15.02
C LYS A 181 -12.37 10.41 16.46
#